data_8d98a5d8909f8cdbc249bd73a5beea17
#
_entry.id   8d98a5d8909f8cdbc249bd73a5beea17
#
_cell.length_a   1.000
_cell.length_b   1.000
_cell.length_c   1.000
_cell.angle_alpha   90.00
_cell.angle_beta   90.00
_cell.angle_gamma   90.00
#
_symmetry.space_group_name_H-M   'P 1'
#
loop_
_entity.id
_entity.type
_entity.pdbx_description
1 polymer ?
#
loop_
_entity_poly.entity_id
_entity_poly.type
_entity_poly.pdbx_seq_one_letter_code
_entity_poly.pdbx_strand_id
1 'polypeptide(L)'
;MRSKKLFIFTALFLFCAQLLSAGDFAIDGNRFKTNPFTDGFVTVYGSEGLEEGLFGLDFIMNYQYEPIGVSTTSGKRKVIANQLAADVSFFYSVVKWFDLGVSLPVILFENGDGWNKNDDLAKAGVGDLRLVPRFQLFSLFDKQISMSVITEATAPTGSQIHSALGSSQFTFRPAIAIGTQTKWVDAALNLFYHLLPKQTFAKSKLDDEFGLKLALNVHAVEKLLDINAEFHSATSIKDPFKNNAQDNIEVGGGLRFKTPANVDVIAGAFGGFGKAVAVPKFRVYAGISWSMNVLPPEDERNKDDFKLKKREFRQEEQPKQEEKKPEEKKVKKAPKKKVQKQESIPQQPVKTGEKLPNEVHFMHESDYIADPVEIEKVALILTRNFMLKVRIEAHTDKHENKAFAQKRANAVKAVLIKNGVEANRIKVKIIGAAEPVSNGDTEPDMVKNRRVEFFVVTD
;
A
#
# COMPACT_ATOMS: atom_id res chain seq x y z
N MET A 1 5.80 9.66 -17.18
CA MET A 1 5.86 9.09 -15.83
C MET A 1 6.93 8.02 -15.62
N ARG A 2 7.23 7.11 -16.56
CA ARG A 2 8.27 6.05 -16.40
C ARG A 2 9.68 6.57 -16.14
N SER A 3 10.12 7.66 -16.78
CA SER A 3 11.48 8.19 -16.62
C SER A 3 11.73 8.84 -15.25
N LYS A 4 10.75 9.47 -14.63
CA LYS A 4 10.89 10.07 -13.28
C LYS A 4 11.04 9.02 -12.17
N LYS A 5 10.36 7.88 -12.31
CA LYS A 5 10.49 6.74 -11.37
C LYS A 5 11.90 6.17 -11.37
N LEU A 6 12.50 6.00 -12.56
CA LEU A 6 13.87 5.48 -12.71
C LEU A 6 14.92 6.44 -12.14
N PHE A 7 14.72 7.76 -12.31
CA PHE A 7 15.65 8.76 -11.81
C PHE A 7 15.69 8.84 -10.27
N ILE A 8 14.53 8.75 -9.61
CA ILE A 8 14.44 8.72 -8.13
C ILE A 8 15.12 7.44 -7.59
N PHE A 9 14.95 6.31 -8.26
CA PHE A 9 15.55 5.03 -7.88
C PHE A 9 17.08 5.08 -7.97
N THR A 10 17.62 5.68 -9.05
CA THR A 10 19.06 5.81 -9.27
C THR A 10 19.69 6.81 -8.31
N ALA A 11 19.02 7.91 -8.01
CA ALA A 11 19.49 8.92 -7.06
C ALA A 11 19.57 8.40 -5.61
N LEU A 12 18.57 7.62 -5.18
CA LEU A 12 18.56 6.99 -3.85
C LEU A 12 19.68 5.95 -3.72
N PHE A 13 19.92 5.17 -4.77
CA PHE A 13 20.98 4.16 -4.82
C PHE A 13 22.38 4.77 -4.76
N LEU A 14 22.62 5.88 -5.47
CA LEU A 14 23.90 6.59 -5.49
C LEU A 14 24.20 7.34 -4.18
N PHE A 15 23.17 7.83 -3.48
CA PHE A 15 23.33 8.51 -2.20
C PHE A 15 23.79 7.57 -1.08
N CYS A 16 23.31 6.32 -1.08
CA CYS A 16 23.70 5.31 -0.09
C CYS A 16 25.12 4.77 -0.28
N ALA A 17 25.70 4.84 -1.50
CA ALA A 17 27.01 4.27 -1.78
C ALA A 17 28.21 5.09 -1.24
N GLN A 18 28.00 6.34 -0.85
CA GLN A 18 29.09 7.25 -0.44
C GLN A 18 29.38 7.31 1.07
N LEU A 19 28.61 6.57 1.89
CA LEU A 19 28.66 6.70 3.36
C LEU A 19 29.35 5.52 4.09
N LEU A 20 30.13 4.71 3.38
CA LEU A 20 30.88 3.60 4.00
C LEU A 20 32.14 4.12 4.67
N SER A 21 32.06 4.45 5.96
CA SER A 21 33.23 4.74 6.79
C SER A 21 33.56 3.51 7.64
N ALA A 22 34.84 3.14 7.73
CA ALA A 22 35.30 2.07 8.59
C ALA A 22 35.24 2.55 10.05
N GLY A 23 34.32 2.03 10.83
CA GLY A 23 34.21 2.25 12.26
C GLY A 23 34.64 1.03 13.07
N ASP A 24 34.67 1.19 14.40
CA ASP A 24 34.97 0.09 15.32
C ASP A 24 33.91 -1.03 15.26
N PHE A 25 34.31 -2.22 15.69
CA PHE A 25 33.49 -3.43 15.62
C PHE A 25 32.19 -3.32 16.44
N ALA A 26 31.03 -3.47 15.81
CA ALA A 26 29.74 -3.62 16.47
C ALA A 26 28.87 -4.64 15.71
N ILE A 27 28.08 -5.40 16.45
CA ILE A 27 27.10 -6.36 15.91
C ILE A 27 25.72 -5.96 16.40
N ASP A 28 24.77 -5.88 15.48
CA ASP A 28 23.36 -5.75 15.84
C ASP A 28 22.89 -7.08 16.48
N GLY A 29 22.66 -7.05 17.78
CA GLY A 29 22.20 -8.20 18.56
C GLY A 29 20.74 -8.54 18.38
N ASN A 30 19.97 -7.67 17.73
CA ASN A 30 18.55 -7.87 17.47
C ASN A 30 18.26 -7.99 15.97
N ARG A 31 18.30 -9.22 15.44
CA ARG A 31 17.92 -9.51 14.04
C ARG A 31 16.40 -9.47 13.79
N PHE A 32 15.60 -9.36 14.85
CA PHE A 32 14.16 -9.22 14.72
C PHE A 32 13.82 -7.81 14.25
N LYS A 33 13.65 -7.66 12.98
CA LYS A 33 13.27 -6.40 12.35
C LYS A 33 11.80 -6.49 11.97
N THR A 34 10.98 -5.77 12.72
CA THR A 34 9.54 -5.72 12.43
C THR A 34 9.27 -5.03 11.11
N ASN A 35 8.26 -5.49 10.42
CA ASN A 35 7.69 -4.82 9.27
C ASN A 35 6.93 -3.58 9.74
N PRO A 36 7.30 -2.36 9.32
CA PRO A 36 6.61 -1.14 9.75
C PRO A 36 5.23 -0.95 9.13
N PHE A 37 4.84 -1.80 8.15
CA PHE A 37 3.57 -1.67 7.43
C PHE A 37 2.49 -2.59 8.03
N THR A 38 1.23 -2.14 7.99
CA THR A 38 0.08 -2.92 8.50
C THR A 38 -0.46 -3.91 7.46
N ASP A 39 0.41 -4.67 6.82
CA ASP A 39 0.07 -5.63 5.76
C ASP A 39 -0.13 -7.08 6.25
N GLY A 40 -0.34 -7.27 7.54
CA GLY A 40 -0.71 -8.56 8.14
C GLY A 40 0.45 -9.39 8.66
N PHE A 41 1.68 -9.14 8.24
CA PHE A 41 2.88 -9.88 8.66
C PHE A 41 3.68 -9.13 9.73
N VAL A 42 4.48 -9.86 10.51
CA VAL A 42 5.25 -9.26 11.63
C VAL A 42 6.63 -8.83 11.19
N THR A 43 7.33 -9.65 10.39
CA THR A 43 8.71 -9.36 9.94
C THR A 43 8.89 -9.51 8.43
N VAL A 44 7.91 -10.09 7.74
CA VAL A 44 7.89 -10.25 6.29
C VAL A 44 7.16 -9.06 5.68
N TYR A 45 7.63 -8.53 4.58
CA TYR A 45 6.97 -7.46 3.86
C TYR A 45 5.93 -8.02 2.90
N GLY A 46 4.73 -7.47 2.94
CA GLY A 46 3.73 -7.69 1.90
C GLY A 46 4.14 -7.04 0.58
N SER A 47 3.62 -7.56 -0.50
CA SER A 47 3.93 -7.11 -1.86
C SER A 47 2.93 -6.11 -2.42
N GLU A 48 1.77 -5.94 -1.78
CA GLU A 48 0.75 -4.97 -2.14
C GLU A 48 1.04 -3.63 -1.47
N GLY A 49 0.88 -2.51 -2.21
CA GLY A 49 0.93 -1.17 -1.65
C GLY A 49 -0.27 -0.88 -0.76
N LEU A 50 -0.11 0.00 0.17
CA LEU A 50 -1.17 0.44 1.06
C LEU A 50 -2.08 1.48 0.38
N GLU A 51 -3.22 1.76 0.99
CA GLU A 51 -4.08 2.84 0.54
C GLU A 51 -3.38 4.20 0.69
N GLU A 52 -3.47 5.04 -0.33
CA GLU A 52 -2.93 6.39 -0.31
C GLU A 52 -3.46 7.20 0.87
N GLY A 53 -2.57 7.84 1.61
CA GLY A 53 -2.90 8.58 2.83
C GLY A 53 -3.04 7.73 4.09
N LEU A 54 -2.88 6.40 3.98
CA LEU A 54 -2.83 5.56 5.17
C LEU A 54 -1.54 5.83 5.94
N PHE A 55 -1.68 6.11 7.22
CA PHE A 55 -0.54 6.21 8.12
C PHE A 55 -0.77 5.35 9.36
N GLY A 56 0.30 4.95 10.02
CA GLY A 56 0.18 4.18 11.24
C GLY A 56 1.41 4.17 12.11
N LEU A 57 1.21 3.64 13.30
CA LEU A 57 2.20 3.48 14.36
C LEU A 57 2.15 2.05 14.88
N ASP A 58 3.32 1.44 15.01
CA ASP A 58 3.48 0.12 15.60
C ASP A 58 4.41 0.21 16.82
N PHE A 59 4.05 -0.52 17.86
CA PHE A 59 4.88 -0.75 19.03
C PHE A 59 4.89 -2.25 19.32
N ILE A 60 6.01 -2.91 19.03
CA ILE A 60 6.16 -4.36 19.17
C ILE A 60 7.34 -4.64 20.10
N MET A 61 7.07 -5.19 21.27
CA MET A 61 8.10 -5.70 22.18
C MET A 61 8.46 -7.14 21.81
N ASN A 62 9.74 -7.48 21.96
CA ASN A 62 10.22 -8.85 21.82
C ASN A 62 11.22 -9.18 22.92
N TYR A 63 11.04 -10.34 23.55
CA TYR A 63 12.00 -10.94 24.43
C TYR A 63 12.71 -12.07 23.72
N GLN A 64 14.04 -12.13 23.82
CA GLN A 64 14.85 -13.16 23.20
C GLN A 64 15.81 -13.80 24.20
N TYR A 65 15.91 -15.13 24.11
CA TYR A 65 16.75 -15.95 24.97
C TYR A 65 17.97 -16.46 24.20
N GLU A 66 19.16 -16.20 24.76
CA GLU A 66 20.48 -16.54 24.19
C GLU A 66 20.66 -16.10 22.73
N PRO A 67 20.44 -14.81 22.38
CA PRO A 67 20.64 -14.35 21.01
C PRO A 67 22.11 -14.41 20.57
N ILE A 68 23.07 -14.18 21.47
CA ILE A 68 24.50 -14.22 21.14
C ILE A 68 25.25 -15.12 22.12
N GLY A 69 25.80 -16.20 21.59
CA GLY A 69 26.66 -17.11 22.33
C GLY A 69 27.95 -17.47 21.59
N VAL A 70 29.04 -17.67 22.29
CA VAL A 70 30.34 -18.05 21.73
C VAL A 70 30.83 -19.29 22.42
N SER A 71 31.33 -20.28 21.66
CA SER A 71 32.03 -21.44 22.18
C SER A 71 33.50 -21.08 22.40
N THR A 72 33.98 -21.27 23.61
CA THR A 72 35.37 -21.05 24.02
C THR A 72 36.02 -22.36 24.44
N THR A 73 37.31 -22.38 24.61
CA THR A 73 38.07 -23.56 25.13
C THR A 73 37.64 -23.94 26.55
N SER A 74 37.11 -23.00 27.32
CA SER A 74 36.63 -23.17 28.69
C SER A 74 35.13 -23.44 28.81
N GLY A 75 34.41 -23.58 27.69
CA GLY A 75 32.97 -23.83 27.66
C GLY A 75 32.20 -22.82 26.80
N LYS A 76 30.85 -22.86 26.87
CA LYS A 76 29.98 -21.95 26.17
C LYS A 76 29.79 -20.66 26.99
N ARG A 77 30.05 -19.50 26.36
CA ARG A 77 29.83 -18.17 26.93
C ARG A 77 28.58 -17.57 26.32
N LYS A 78 27.71 -17.02 27.16
CA LYS A 78 26.49 -16.34 26.73
C LYS A 78 26.75 -14.83 26.68
N VAL A 79 27.27 -14.34 25.56
CA VAL A 79 27.59 -12.88 25.42
C VAL A 79 26.37 -12.03 25.76
N ILE A 80 25.24 -12.36 25.16
CA ILE A 80 23.92 -11.86 25.58
C ILE A 80 23.08 -13.09 25.93
N ALA A 81 22.68 -13.19 27.20
CA ALA A 81 21.86 -14.29 27.70
C ALA A 81 20.36 -14.00 27.52
N ASN A 82 19.94 -12.75 27.78
CA ASN A 82 18.57 -12.31 27.66
C ASN A 82 18.56 -10.88 27.13
N GLN A 83 17.61 -10.59 26.26
CA GLN A 83 17.38 -9.23 25.78
C GLN A 83 15.88 -8.98 25.63
N LEU A 84 15.40 -7.83 26.11
CA LEU A 84 14.09 -7.30 25.88
C LEU A 84 14.23 -6.04 25.03
N ALA A 85 13.65 -6.05 23.85
CA ALA A 85 13.66 -4.93 22.92
C ALA A 85 12.23 -4.53 22.53
N ALA A 86 12.07 -3.32 22.09
CA ALA A 86 10.85 -2.81 21.45
C ALA A 86 11.21 -2.18 20.13
N ASP A 87 10.43 -2.44 19.09
CA ASP A 87 10.47 -1.69 17.83
C ASP A 87 9.33 -0.67 17.85
N VAL A 88 9.68 0.60 17.68
CA VAL A 88 8.73 1.70 17.46
C VAL A 88 8.77 2.04 15.99
N SER A 89 7.69 1.82 15.28
CA SER A 89 7.64 2.04 13.83
C SER A 89 6.54 3.01 13.46
N PHE A 90 6.80 3.75 12.41
CA PHE A 90 5.86 4.68 11.77
C PHE A 90 5.86 4.41 10.28
N PHE A 91 4.72 4.49 9.62
CA PHE A 91 4.65 4.45 8.17
C PHE A 91 3.63 5.45 7.61
N TYR A 92 3.85 5.81 6.36
CA TYR A 92 2.93 6.64 5.59
C TYR A 92 2.90 6.16 4.13
N SER A 93 1.69 5.93 3.61
CA SER A 93 1.47 5.65 2.20
C SER A 93 1.30 6.95 1.43
N VAL A 94 2.34 7.34 0.71
CA VAL A 94 2.42 8.64 0.01
C VAL A 94 1.54 8.65 -1.23
N VAL A 95 1.57 7.56 -1.99
CA VAL A 95 0.73 7.30 -3.17
C VAL A 95 0.55 5.80 -3.31
N LYS A 96 -0.45 5.35 -4.04
CA LYS A 96 -0.83 3.91 -4.23
C LYS A 96 0.33 2.95 -4.55
N TRP A 97 1.46 3.44 -5.03
CA TRP A 97 2.63 2.64 -5.42
C TRP A 97 3.88 2.92 -4.60
N PHE A 98 3.80 3.82 -3.59
CA PHE A 98 4.95 4.19 -2.76
C PHE A 98 4.56 4.40 -1.30
N ASP A 99 5.13 3.58 -0.44
CA ASP A 99 5.02 3.65 1.00
C ASP A 99 6.39 3.91 1.63
N LEU A 100 6.41 4.64 2.72
CA LEU A 100 7.60 4.94 3.49
C LEU A 100 7.41 4.51 4.94
N GLY A 101 8.26 3.60 5.40
CA GLY A 101 8.34 3.17 6.78
C GLY A 101 9.59 3.68 7.46
N VAL A 102 9.49 3.96 8.75
CA VAL A 102 10.60 4.27 9.65
C VAL A 102 10.46 3.42 10.89
N SER A 103 11.57 2.85 11.37
CA SER A 103 11.55 2.03 12.58
C SER A 103 12.77 2.30 13.44
N LEU A 104 12.55 2.44 14.73
CA LEU A 104 13.58 2.66 15.74
C LEU A 104 13.52 1.55 16.79
N PRO A 105 14.49 0.62 16.83
CA PRO A 105 14.56 -0.35 17.88
C PRO A 105 15.10 0.28 19.19
N VAL A 106 14.48 -0.07 20.29
CA VAL A 106 14.88 0.34 21.64
C VAL A 106 15.14 -0.91 22.47
N ILE A 107 16.34 -1.07 22.98
CA ILE A 107 16.68 -2.13 23.92
C ILE A 107 16.30 -1.65 25.33
N LEU A 108 15.33 -2.31 25.92
CA LEU A 108 14.82 -1.98 27.27
C LEU A 108 15.64 -2.64 28.38
N PHE A 109 16.17 -3.81 28.08
CA PHE A 109 16.98 -4.59 29.03
C PHE A 109 17.82 -5.63 28.28
N GLU A 110 19.08 -5.77 28.70
CA GLU A 110 19.89 -6.94 28.33
C GLU A 110 20.83 -7.34 29.46
N ASN A 111 21.17 -8.66 29.51
CA ASN A 111 22.16 -9.21 30.39
C ASN A 111 22.91 -10.36 29.72
N GLY A 112 24.08 -10.69 30.27
CA GLY A 112 24.95 -11.75 29.78
C GLY A 112 26.37 -11.62 30.33
N ASP A 113 27.27 -12.39 29.76
CA ASP A 113 28.70 -12.40 30.15
C ASP A 113 29.48 -11.24 29.48
N GLY A 114 28.85 -10.46 28.58
CA GLY A 114 29.50 -9.40 27.81
C GLY A 114 30.51 -9.91 26.78
N TRP A 115 31.14 -8.98 26.04
CA TRP A 115 32.15 -9.28 25.02
C TRP A 115 33.48 -9.71 25.64
N ASN A 116 33.92 -9.03 26.68
CA ASN A 116 35.10 -9.35 27.50
C ASN A 116 34.69 -9.55 28.96
N LYS A 117 35.54 -10.22 29.74
CA LYS A 117 35.23 -10.52 31.13
C LYS A 117 34.95 -9.29 32.03
N ASN A 118 35.37 -8.12 31.58
CA ASN A 118 35.26 -6.86 32.32
C ASN A 118 34.35 -5.82 31.62
N ASP A 119 33.67 -6.22 30.55
CA ASP A 119 32.78 -5.29 29.82
C ASP A 119 31.36 -5.43 30.39
N ASP A 120 30.86 -4.37 30.97
CA ASP A 120 29.44 -4.25 31.29
C ASP A 120 28.64 -4.05 30.01
N LEU A 121 27.67 -4.91 29.75
CA LEU A 121 26.68 -4.69 28.71
C LEU A 121 25.86 -3.44 29.04
N ALA A 122 25.53 -2.66 28.02
CA ALA A 122 24.58 -1.57 28.19
C ALA A 122 23.22 -2.18 28.58
N LYS A 123 22.69 -1.75 29.72
CA LYS A 123 21.43 -2.30 30.26
C LYS A 123 20.21 -1.85 29.46
N ALA A 124 20.29 -0.72 28.76
CA ALA A 124 19.27 -0.18 27.90
C ALA A 124 19.91 0.77 26.88
N GLY A 125 19.24 1.00 25.76
CA GLY A 125 19.72 1.94 24.73
C GLY A 125 18.86 1.95 23.48
N VAL A 126 19.19 2.87 22.59
CA VAL A 126 18.54 3.02 21.29
C VAL A 126 19.39 2.31 20.24
N GLY A 127 18.77 1.53 19.37
CA GLY A 127 19.44 0.89 18.26
C GLY A 127 19.48 1.74 17.00
N ASP A 128 19.77 1.11 15.89
CA ASP A 128 19.95 1.79 14.60
C ASP A 128 18.60 2.13 13.95
N LEU A 129 18.47 3.39 13.52
CA LEU A 129 17.30 3.87 12.79
C LEU A 129 17.22 3.19 11.42
N ARG A 130 16.06 2.64 11.07
CA ARG A 130 15.76 2.02 9.79
C ARG A 130 14.79 2.88 8.98
N LEU A 131 15.12 3.09 7.72
CA LEU A 131 14.24 3.67 6.71
C LEU A 131 13.86 2.58 5.70
N VAL A 132 12.57 2.43 5.45
CA VAL A 132 12.02 1.33 4.64
C VAL A 132 11.09 1.89 3.55
N PRO A 133 11.61 2.38 2.43
CA PRO A 133 10.80 2.65 1.26
C PRO A 133 10.34 1.34 0.60
N ARG A 134 9.04 1.28 0.21
CA ARG A 134 8.45 0.22 -0.59
C ARG A 134 7.87 0.80 -1.86
N PHE A 135 8.19 0.19 -2.99
CA PHE A 135 7.69 0.55 -4.32
C PHE A 135 6.94 -0.61 -4.92
N GLN A 136 5.65 -0.49 -5.05
CA GLN A 136 4.83 -1.46 -5.77
C GLN A 136 5.10 -1.35 -7.27
N LEU A 137 5.49 -2.45 -7.89
CA LEU A 137 5.76 -2.53 -9.32
C LEU A 137 4.50 -2.82 -10.11
N PHE A 138 3.74 -3.81 -9.67
CA PHE A 138 2.45 -4.18 -10.24
C PHE A 138 1.57 -4.93 -9.24
N SER A 139 0.27 -4.94 -9.52
CA SER A 139 -0.75 -5.76 -8.89
C SER A 139 -1.70 -6.24 -9.98
N LEU A 140 -1.95 -7.53 -10.04
CA LEU A 140 -2.72 -8.21 -11.09
C LEU A 140 -3.82 -9.05 -10.45
N PHE A 141 -4.88 -9.30 -11.23
CA PHE A 141 -6.00 -10.20 -10.87
C PHE A 141 -6.59 -9.87 -9.49
N ASP A 142 -6.86 -8.57 -9.25
CA ASP A 142 -7.42 -8.07 -8.00
C ASP A 142 -6.59 -8.51 -6.76
N LYS A 143 -5.28 -8.17 -6.79
CA LYS A 143 -4.28 -8.45 -5.75
C LYS A 143 -3.88 -9.92 -5.58
N GLN A 144 -4.36 -10.82 -6.44
CA GLN A 144 -3.97 -12.23 -6.37
C GLN A 144 -2.49 -12.46 -6.71
N ILE A 145 -1.87 -11.55 -7.47
CA ILE A 145 -0.43 -11.56 -7.72
C ILE A 145 0.06 -10.11 -7.66
N SER A 146 0.92 -9.81 -6.72
CA SER A 146 1.56 -8.51 -6.60
C SER A 146 3.06 -8.61 -6.39
N MET A 147 3.77 -7.54 -6.73
CA MET A 147 5.21 -7.47 -6.58
C MET A 147 5.65 -6.06 -6.19
N SER A 148 6.53 -5.99 -5.20
CA SER A 148 7.15 -4.75 -4.74
C SER A 148 8.66 -4.88 -4.61
N VAL A 149 9.36 -3.77 -4.77
CA VAL A 149 10.76 -3.61 -4.36
C VAL A 149 10.77 -2.83 -3.05
N ILE A 150 11.51 -3.36 -2.09
CA ILE A 150 11.67 -2.79 -0.76
C ILE A 150 13.15 -2.63 -0.50
N THR A 151 13.49 -1.62 0.27
CA THR A 151 14.86 -1.38 0.68
C THR A 151 14.87 -1.01 2.15
N GLU A 152 15.60 -1.77 2.96
CA GLU A 152 15.92 -1.33 4.32
C GLU A 152 17.27 -0.61 4.29
N ALA A 153 17.29 0.67 4.62
CA ALA A 153 18.51 1.43 4.88
C ALA A 153 18.62 1.68 6.39
N THR A 154 19.68 1.19 6.99
CA THR A 154 19.89 1.32 8.45
C THR A 154 21.04 2.28 8.71
N ALA A 155 20.76 3.33 9.47
CA ALA A 155 21.76 4.33 9.86
C ALA A 155 22.35 3.98 11.24
N PRO A 156 23.67 4.10 11.45
CA PRO A 156 24.35 3.77 12.71
C PRO A 156 24.06 4.84 13.79
N THR A 157 22.83 4.91 14.25
CA THR A 157 22.37 5.82 15.30
C THR A 157 22.39 5.19 16.69
N GLY A 158 22.52 3.86 16.74
CA GLY A 158 22.65 3.09 17.98
C GLY A 158 23.93 3.44 18.72
N SER A 159 23.77 3.73 19.99
CA SER A 159 24.86 4.26 20.80
C SER A 159 25.62 3.13 21.49
N GLN A 160 26.78 2.79 21.08
CA GLN A 160 27.80 2.03 21.84
C GLN A 160 28.24 0.70 21.21
N ILE A 161 29.49 0.70 20.89
CA ILE A 161 30.29 -0.35 20.24
C ILE A 161 30.25 -1.70 21.01
N HIS A 162 30.05 -1.69 22.31
CA HIS A 162 30.13 -2.89 23.17
C HIS A 162 28.77 -3.48 23.59
N SER A 163 27.66 -2.90 23.12
CA SER A 163 26.33 -3.20 23.65
C SER A 163 25.42 -4.02 22.73
N ALA A 164 25.88 -4.39 21.53
CA ALA A 164 25.06 -5.06 20.51
C ALA A 164 23.72 -4.34 20.19
N LEU A 165 23.69 -3.02 20.39
CA LEU A 165 22.51 -2.17 20.15
C LEU A 165 22.35 -1.77 18.69
N GLY A 166 23.38 -1.91 17.88
CA GLY A 166 23.36 -1.60 16.45
C GLY A 166 24.67 -1.96 15.78
N SER A 167 24.71 -1.78 14.46
CA SER A 167 25.96 -1.87 13.68
C SER A 167 26.62 -0.50 13.67
N SER A 168 27.91 -0.38 13.91
CA SER A 168 28.60 0.90 13.83
C SER A 168 28.66 1.51 12.42
N GLN A 169 28.01 0.90 11.46
CA GLN A 169 28.07 1.27 10.03
C GLN A 169 26.69 1.22 9.39
N PHE A 170 26.52 1.96 8.29
CA PHE A 170 25.35 1.84 7.47
C PHE A 170 25.22 0.43 6.90
N THR A 171 24.01 -0.12 6.96
CA THR A 171 23.66 -1.36 6.29
C THR A 171 22.51 -1.13 5.32
N PHE A 172 22.46 -1.95 4.29
CA PHE A 172 21.49 -1.81 3.20
C PHE A 172 20.97 -3.17 2.79
N ARG A 173 19.64 -3.33 2.79
CA ARG A 173 18.99 -4.60 2.46
C ARG A 173 17.92 -4.40 1.39
N PRO A 174 18.29 -4.39 0.09
CA PRO A 174 17.31 -4.47 -0.99
C PRO A 174 16.61 -5.83 -0.97
N ALA A 175 15.31 -5.82 -1.23
CA ALA A 175 14.46 -6.99 -1.29
C ALA A 175 13.42 -6.88 -2.39
N ILE A 176 13.01 -8.03 -2.91
CA ILE A 176 11.83 -8.19 -3.76
C ILE A 176 10.79 -8.94 -2.92
N ALA A 177 9.60 -8.37 -2.83
CA ALA A 177 8.44 -9.03 -2.24
C ALA A 177 7.48 -9.45 -3.35
N ILE A 178 7.08 -10.70 -3.32
CA ILE A 178 6.04 -11.29 -4.20
C ILE A 178 4.99 -11.88 -3.28
N GLY A 179 3.72 -11.68 -3.59
CA GLY A 179 2.67 -12.20 -2.73
C GLY A 179 1.29 -12.19 -3.34
N THR A 180 0.37 -12.65 -2.55
CA THR A 180 -1.05 -12.72 -2.85
C THR A 180 -1.86 -12.25 -1.66
N GLN A 181 -2.96 -11.57 -1.93
CA GLN A 181 -3.99 -11.26 -0.94
C GLN A 181 -5.32 -11.80 -1.43
N THR A 182 -5.97 -12.54 -0.56
CA THR A 182 -7.29 -13.11 -0.84
C THR A 182 -8.22 -12.89 0.36
N LYS A 183 -9.48 -13.25 0.22
CA LYS A 183 -10.44 -13.16 1.32
C LYS A 183 -10.04 -13.99 2.55
N TRP A 184 -9.33 -15.11 2.37
CA TRP A 184 -9.08 -16.09 3.42
C TRP A 184 -7.62 -16.17 3.83
N VAL A 185 -6.72 -15.90 2.90
CA VAL A 185 -5.29 -16.13 3.07
C VAL A 185 -4.49 -15.06 2.35
N ASP A 186 -3.50 -14.50 3.03
CA ASP A 186 -2.44 -13.72 2.43
C ASP A 186 -1.13 -14.51 2.51
N ALA A 187 -0.32 -14.44 1.48
CA ALA A 187 1.01 -15.03 1.49
C ALA A 187 2.04 -14.08 0.89
N ALA A 188 3.25 -14.12 1.41
CA ALA A 188 4.35 -13.31 0.89
C ALA A 188 5.66 -14.10 0.90
N LEU A 189 6.46 -13.89 -0.14
CA LEU A 189 7.85 -14.28 -0.28
C LEU A 189 8.70 -13.04 -0.44
N ASN A 190 9.71 -12.86 0.42
CA ASN A 190 10.74 -11.85 0.26
C ASN A 190 12.07 -12.52 -0.07
N LEU A 191 12.72 -12.08 -1.14
CA LEU A 191 14.09 -12.41 -1.47
C LEU A 191 14.95 -11.17 -1.23
N PHE A 192 16.01 -11.26 -0.45
CA PHE A 192 16.81 -10.12 -0.07
C PHE A 192 18.32 -10.38 -0.19
N TYR A 193 19.04 -9.30 -0.42
CA TYR A 193 20.48 -9.22 -0.30
C TYR A 193 20.83 -8.23 0.81
N HIS A 194 21.67 -8.62 1.78
CA HIS A 194 22.03 -7.76 2.88
C HIS A 194 23.50 -7.38 2.78
N LEU A 195 23.74 -6.13 2.42
CA LEU A 195 25.08 -5.52 2.42
C LEU A 195 25.48 -5.24 3.86
N LEU A 196 26.48 -5.96 4.31
CA LEU A 196 27.02 -5.87 5.65
C LEU A 196 28.49 -5.45 5.64
N PRO A 197 28.95 -4.66 6.62
CA PRO A 197 30.36 -4.41 6.79
C PRO A 197 31.11 -5.71 7.08
N LYS A 198 32.27 -5.91 6.45
CA LYS A 198 33.12 -7.06 6.69
C LYS A 198 33.69 -7.00 8.09
N GLN A 199 33.38 -8.01 8.89
CA GLN A 199 33.78 -8.08 10.29
C GLN A 199 34.27 -9.50 10.63
N THR A 200 34.98 -9.62 11.75
CA THR A 200 35.38 -10.91 12.30
C THR A 200 34.81 -11.07 13.70
N PHE A 201 34.00 -12.09 13.90
CA PHE A 201 33.39 -12.41 15.18
C PHE A 201 33.78 -13.82 15.61
N ALA A 202 34.43 -13.96 16.77
CA ALA A 202 34.81 -15.25 17.34
C ALA A 202 35.48 -16.22 16.34
N LYS A 203 36.40 -15.72 15.52
CA LYS A 203 37.11 -16.42 14.44
C LYS A 203 36.27 -16.64 13.16
N SER A 204 35.00 -16.32 13.14
CA SER A 204 34.17 -16.36 11.92
C SER A 204 34.20 -15.02 11.21
N LYS A 205 34.33 -15.04 9.89
CA LYS A 205 34.21 -13.84 9.06
C LYS A 205 32.72 -13.63 8.79
N LEU A 206 32.25 -12.42 9.06
CA LEU A 206 30.92 -11.96 8.71
C LEU A 206 31.04 -11.06 7.48
N ASP A 207 30.17 -11.26 6.51
CA ASP A 207 30.16 -10.57 5.21
C ASP A 207 28.71 -10.48 4.72
N ASP A 208 28.53 -10.03 3.50
CA ASP A 208 27.20 -9.93 2.88
C ASP A 208 26.42 -11.24 2.96
N GLU A 209 25.13 -11.09 3.16
CA GLU A 209 24.18 -12.22 3.24
C GLU A 209 23.16 -12.15 2.12
N PHE A 210 22.70 -13.28 1.67
CA PHE A 210 21.44 -13.38 0.95
C PHE A 210 20.47 -14.25 1.73
N GLY A 211 19.18 -14.03 1.53
CA GLY A 211 18.20 -14.81 2.24
C GLY A 211 16.81 -14.67 1.70
N LEU A 212 15.94 -15.44 2.31
CA LEU A 212 14.51 -15.44 2.01
C LEU A 212 13.69 -15.39 3.29
N LYS A 213 12.51 -14.80 3.18
CA LYS A 213 11.46 -14.85 4.19
C LYS A 213 10.16 -15.29 3.52
N LEU A 214 9.42 -16.14 4.20
CA LEU A 214 8.09 -16.59 3.79
C LEU A 214 7.09 -16.24 4.88
N ALA A 215 5.90 -15.85 4.50
CA ALA A 215 4.79 -15.63 5.44
C ALA A 215 3.48 -16.16 4.86
N LEU A 216 2.67 -16.68 5.76
CA LEU A 216 1.29 -17.06 5.53
C LEU A 216 0.44 -16.42 6.63
N ASN A 217 -0.63 -15.75 6.26
CA ASN A 217 -1.60 -15.17 7.16
C ASN A 217 -2.99 -15.70 6.81
N VAL A 218 -3.65 -16.37 7.74
CA VAL A 218 -4.99 -16.92 7.59
C VAL A 218 -5.98 -16.05 8.34
N HIS A 219 -6.98 -15.51 7.65
CA HIS A 219 -8.08 -14.77 8.24
C HIS A 219 -9.07 -15.72 8.91
N ALA A 220 -8.73 -16.20 10.11
CA ALA A 220 -9.48 -17.23 10.83
C ALA A 220 -10.89 -16.78 11.21
N VAL A 221 -11.03 -15.51 11.59
CA VAL A 221 -12.33 -14.85 11.80
C VAL A 221 -12.29 -13.51 11.10
N GLU A 222 -13.16 -13.34 10.10
CA GLU A 222 -13.19 -12.13 9.28
C GLU A 222 -13.24 -10.86 10.13
N LYS A 223 -12.31 -9.92 9.88
CA LYS A 223 -12.17 -8.63 10.58
C LYS A 223 -11.88 -8.72 12.09
N LEU A 224 -11.61 -9.90 12.63
CA LEU A 224 -11.38 -10.07 14.05
C LEU A 224 -10.05 -10.76 14.38
N LEU A 225 -9.74 -11.88 13.72
CA LEU A 225 -8.61 -12.73 14.10
C LEU A 225 -7.88 -13.25 12.88
N ASP A 226 -6.59 -12.93 12.80
CA ASP A 226 -5.65 -13.55 11.88
C ASP A 226 -4.68 -14.47 12.63
N ILE A 227 -4.29 -15.55 11.97
CA ILE A 227 -3.25 -16.47 12.40
C ILE A 227 -2.13 -16.40 11.39
N ASN A 228 -0.92 -16.06 11.81
CA ASN A 228 0.23 -15.98 10.94
C ASN A 228 1.29 -17.04 11.24
N ALA A 229 2.03 -17.41 10.18
CA ALA A 229 3.23 -18.23 10.27
C ALA A 229 4.32 -17.61 9.40
N GLU A 230 5.54 -17.53 9.89
CA GLU A 230 6.67 -16.95 9.18
C GLU A 230 7.90 -17.87 9.26
N PHE A 231 8.64 -17.90 8.17
CA PHE A 231 9.92 -18.59 8.04
C PHE A 231 10.98 -17.61 7.53
N HIS A 232 12.14 -17.60 8.17
CA HIS A 232 13.28 -16.77 7.76
C HIS A 232 14.51 -17.63 7.59
N SER A 233 15.28 -17.37 6.55
CA SER A 233 16.60 -17.97 6.37
C SER A 233 17.52 -16.98 5.67
N ALA A 234 18.77 -16.94 6.12
CA ALA A 234 19.84 -16.23 5.43
C ALA A 234 21.15 -16.99 5.58
N THR A 235 22.08 -16.74 4.65
CA THR A 235 23.39 -17.35 4.63
C THR A 235 24.42 -16.40 4.02
N SER A 236 25.71 -16.60 4.31
CA SER A 236 26.80 -15.87 3.69
C SER A 236 26.80 -16.09 2.16
N ILE A 237 27.06 -15.04 1.42
CA ILE A 237 27.14 -15.15 -0.05
C ILE A 237 28.43 -15.84 -0.51
N LYS A 238 29.51 -15.75 0.29
CA LYS A 238 30.79 -16.38 -0.04
C LYS A 238 30.83 -17.87 0.20
N ASP A 239 30.26 -18.28 1.34
CA ASP A 239 30.26 -19.66 1.79
C ASP A 239 28.86 -20.12 2.16
N PRO A 240 27.94 -20.24 1.17
CA PRO A 240 26.55 -20.57 1.44
C PRO A 240 26.39 -21.88 2.22
N PHE A 241 25.65 -21.81 3.31
CA PHE A 241 25.37 -22.93 4.24
C PHE A 241 26.62 -23.59 4.86
N LYS A 242 27.75 -22.89 4.86
CA LYS A 242 29.01 -23.35 5.46
C LYS A 242 29.51 -22.43 6.58
N ASN A 243 28.96 -21.22 6.69
CA ASN A 243 29.32 -20.26 7.71
C ASN A 243 28.32 -20.27 8.87
N ASN A 244 28.56 -21.14 9.87
CA ASN A 244 27.67 -21.29 11.03
C ASN A 244 27.36 -19.98 11.77
N ALA A 245 28.17 -18.91 11.59
CA ALA A 245 27.92 -17.62 12.23
C ALA A 245 26.90 -16.76 11.49
N GLN A 246 26.62 -17.07 10.22
CA GLN A 246 25.67 -16.35 9.37
C GLN A 246 24.50 -17.23 8.91
N ASP A 247 24.67 -18.56 8.90
CA ASP A 247 23.60 -19.47 8.49
C ASP A 247 22.50 -19.49 9.54
N ASN A 248 21.45 -18.71 9.30
CA ASN A 248 20.33 -18.60 10.23
C ASN A 248 19.06 -19.25 9.65
N ILE A 249 18.27 -19.79 10.56
CA ILE A 249 16.90 -20.24 10.29
C ILE A 249 16.08 -19.86 11.51
N GLU A 250 15.00 -19.14 11.29
CA GLU A 250 13.98 -18.86 12.31
C GLU A 250 12.60 -19.25 11.77
N VAL A 251 11.79 -19.89 12.59
CA VAL A 251 10.41 -20.25 12.29
C VAL A 251 9.53 -19.76 13.42
N GLY A 252 8.44 -19.14 13.09
CA GLY A 252 7.53 -18.64 14.10
C GLY A 252 6.14 -18.40 13.58
N GLY A 253 5.33 -17.84 14.46
CA GLY A 253 3.98 -17.46 14.13
C GLY A 253 3.33 -16.74 15.29
N GLY A 254 2.10 -16.31 15.07
CA GLY A 254 1.36 -15.56 16.07
C GLY A 254 -0.09 -15.32 15.67
N LEU A 255 -0.70 -14.52 16.51
CA LEU A 255 -2.09 -14.09 16.38
C LEU A 255 -2.14 -12.57 16.24
N ARG A 256 -3.01 -12.08 15.39
CA ARG A 256 -3.37 -10.67 15.27
C ARG A 256 -4.86 -10.51 15.54
N PHE A 257 -5.17 -9.84 16.62
CA PHE A 257 -6.55 -9.51 16.99
C PHE A 257 -6.88 -8.09 16.54
N LYS A 258 -7.81 -7.95 15.62
CA LYS A 258 -8.24 -6.69 15.03
C LYS A 258 -9.40 -6.08 15.80
N THR A 259 -9.35 -4.77 16.04
CA THR A 259 -10.45 -4.07 16.71
C THR A 259 -11.14 -3.08 15.76
N PRO A 260 -12.42 -2.73 16.03
CA PRO A 260 -13.12 -1.71 15.24
C PRO A 260 -12.49 -0.31 15.30
N ALA A 261 -11.59 -0.07 16.25
CA ALA A 261 -10.87 1.20 16.41
C ALA A 261 -9.59 1.30 15.55
N ASN A 262 -9.38 0.35 14.60
CA ASN A 262 -8.16 0.21 13.82
C ASN A 262 -6.89 0.05 14.69
N VAL A 263 -7.05 -0.56 15.86
CA VAL A 263 -5.98 -0.98 16.75
C VAL A 263 -5.92 -2.50 16.70
N ASP A 264 -4.79 -3.03 16.27
CA ASP A 264 -4.54 -4.47 16.28
C ASP A 264 -3.66 -4.83 17.48
N VAL A 265 -3.99 -5.93 18.14
CA VAL A 265 -3.14 -6.54 19.18
C VAL A 265 -2.46 -7.76 18.58
N ILE A 266 -1.16 -7.83 18.71
CA ILE A 266 -0.32 -8.85 18.05
C ILE A 266 0.46 -9.58 19.12
N ALA A 267 0.54 -10.92 19.05
CA ALA A 267 1.39 -11.72 19.92
C ALA A 267 1.81 -13.01 19.24
N GLY A 268 3.02 -13.50 19.57
CA GLY A 268 3.51 -14.75 19.00
C GLY A 268 4.91 -15.11 19.47
N ALA A 269 5.49 -16.10 18.79
CA ALA A 269 6.81 -16.61 19.14
C ALA A 269 7.56 -17.11 17.89
N PHE A 270 8.91 -17.10 17.98
CA PHE A 270 9.82 -17.72 17.02
C PHE A 270 10.81 -18.64 17.73
N GLY A 271 11.17 -19.73 17.04
CA GLY A 271 12.28 -20.57 17.39
C GLY A 271 13.44 -20.38 16.41
N GLY A 272 14.65 -20.17 16.91
CA GLY A 272 15.85 -20.09 16.10
C GLY A 272 16.59 -21.43 16.05
N PHE A 273 17.08 -21.78 14.88
CA PHE A 273 17.82 -23.01 14.61
C PHE A 273 19.22 -22.67 14.09
N GLY A 274 20.21 -23.47 14.57
CA GLY A 274 21.59 -23.24 14.16
C GLY A 274 22.45 -22.52 15.21
N LYS A 275 23.53 -21.92 14.75
CA LYS A 275 24.56 -21.25 15.59
C LYS A 275 24.85 -19.82 15.11
N ALA A 276 24.01 -19.26 14.26
CA ALA A 276 24.20 -17.94 13.71
C ALA A 276 24.19 -16.87 14.83
N VAL A 277 24.95 -15.83 14.61
CA VAL A 277 25.02 -14.69 15.53
C VAL A 277 23.69 -13.94 15.51
N ALA A 278 23.21 -13.53 16.68
CA ALA A 278 21.96 -12.81 16.91
C ALA A 278 20.70 -13.59 16.50
N VAL A 279 20.78 -14.93 16.50
CA VAL A 279 19.63 -15.82 16.37
C VAL A 279 19.35 -16.46 17.73
N PRO A 280 18.26 -16.07 18.40
CA PRO A 280 17.92 -16.57 19.72
C PRO A 280 17.48 -18.03 19.66
N LYS A 281 17.59 -18.77 20.75
CA LYS A 281 17.00 -20.11 20.84
C LYS A 281 15.47 -20.03 20.71
N PHE A 282 14.90 -19.05 21.36
CA PHE A 282 13.49 -18.70 21.19
C PHE A 282 13.28 -17.21 21.42
N ARG A 283 12.21 -16.72 20.89
CA ARG A 283 11.73 -15.33 21.01
C ARG A 283 10.23 -15.35 21.23
N VAL A 284 9.75 -14.48 22.10
CA VAL A 284 8.34 -14.16 22.20
C VAL A 284 8.14 -12.68 21.93
N TYR A 285 7.05 -12.32 21.27
CA TYR A 285 6.73 -10.93 20.97
C TYR A 285 5.28 -10.62 21.28
N ALA A 286 5.01 -9.38 21.61
CA ALA A 286 3.68 -8.83 21.76
C ALA A 286 3.71 -7.34 21.41
N GLY A 287 2.62 -6.83 20.86
CA GLY A 287 2.57 -5.42 20.47
C GLY A 287 1.19 -4.96 20.08
N ILE A 288 1.15 -3.69 19.74
CA ILE A 288 -0.03 -3.02 19.19
C ILE A 288 0.35 -2.32 17.89
N SER A 289 -0.58 -2.34 16.95
CA SER A 289 -0.50 -1.61 15.68
C SER A 289 -1.75 -0.75 15.56
N TRP A 290 -1.57 0.49 15.14
CA TRP A 290 -2.68 1.40 14.89
C TRP A 290 -2.49 2.10 13.57
N SER A 291 -3.58 2.24 12.80
CA SER A 291 -3.52 2.94 11.52
C SER A 291 -4.80 3.72 11.26
N MET A 292 -4.67 4.82 10.50
CA MET A 292 -5.80 5.59 10.01
C MET A 292 -5.51 6.18 8.64
N ASN A 293 -6.51 6.35 7.82
CA ASN A 293 -6.38 7.10 6.59
C ASN A 293 -6.63 8.59 6.88
N VAL A 294 -5.65 9.45 6.55
CA VAL A 294 -5.74 10.91 6.76
C VAL A 294 -6.32 11.64 5.55
N LEU A 295 -6.43 10.96 4.41
CA LEU A 295 -7.06 11.50 3.23
C LEU A 295 -8.54 11.12 3.19
N PRO A 296 -9.41 12.00 2.72
CA PRO A 296 -10.80 11.63 2.44
C PRO A 296 -10.86 10.49 1.42
N PRO A 297 -11.94 9.69 1.41
CA PRO A 297 -12.17 8.69 0.37
C PRO A 297 -11.96 9.24 -1.03
N GLU A 298 -11.47 8.40 -1.95
CA GLU A 298 -11.09 8.82 -3.31
C GLU A 298 -12.25 9.48 -4.09
N ASP A 299 -13.47 9.03 -3.84
CA ASP A 299 -14.69 9.61 -4.41
C ASP A 299 -14.97 11.04 -3.91
N GLU A 300 -14.59 11.40 -2.70
CA GLU A 300 -14.70 12.76 -2.18
C GLU A 300 -13.60 13.68 -2.72
N ARG A 301 -12.37 13.18 -2.81
CA ARG A 301 -11.23 13.92 -3.38
C ARG A 301 -11.47 14.29 -4.83
N ASN A 302 -11.99 13.36 -5.63
CA ASN A 302 -12.34 13.60 -7.03
C ASN A 302 -13.44 14.66 -7.23
N LYS A 303 -14.37 14.79 -6.27
CA LYS A 303 -15.41 15.86 -6.32
C LYS A 303 -14.82 17.24 -6.11
N ASP A 304 -13.82 17.38 -5.27
CA ASP A 304 -13.19 18.68 -5.01
C ASP A 304 -12.24 19.10 -6.13
N ASP A 305 -11.48 18.17 -6.69
CA ASP A 305 -10.68 18.40 -7.91
C ASP A 305 -11.56 18.82 -9.11
N PHE A 306 -12.73 18.23 -9.25
CA PHE A 306 -13.68 18.60 -10.29
C PHE A 306 -14.25 20.02 -10.07
N LYS A 307 -14.53 20.41 -8.82
CA LYS A 307 -14.96 21.77 -8.48
C LYS A 307 -13.86 22.80 -8.75
N LEU A 308 -12.60 22.47 -8.46
CA LEU A 308 -11.44 23.33 -8.72
C LEU A 308 -11.23 23.52 -10.22
N LYS A 309 -11.19 22.44 -11.01
CA LYS A 309 -11.09 22.50 -12.48
C LYS A 309 -12.23 23.28 -13.11
N LYS A 310 -13.48 23.12 -12.63
CA LYS A 310 -14.62 23.89 -13.13
C LYS A 310 -14.52 25.39 -12.79
N ARG A 311 -13.85 25.77 -11.69
CA ARG A 311 -13.56 27.16 -11.36
C ARG A 311 -12.46 27.74 -12.26
N GLU A 312 -11.42 27.00 -12.55
CA GLU A 312 -10.33 27.39 -13.47
C GLU A 312 -10.87 27.59 -14.88
N PHE A 313 -11.64 26.64 -15.45
CA PHE A 313 -12.29 26.79 -16.75
C PHE A 313 -13.22 28.00 -16.82
N ARG A 314 -13.96 28.33 -15.75
CA ARG A 314 -14.81 29.54 -15.72
C ARG A 314 -14.01 30.84 -15.65
N GLN A 315 -12.78 30.80 -15.11
CA GLN A 315 -11.90 31.98 -15.10
C GLN A 315 -11.23 32.22 -16.47
N GLU A 316 -10.94 31.13 -17.21
CA GLU A 316 -10.37 31.24 -18.57
C GLU A 316 -11.39 31.66 -19.63
N GLU A 317 -12.68 31.38 -19.44
CA GLU A 317 -13.76 31.79 -20.36
C GLU A 317 -14.24 33.25 -20.21
N GLN A 318 -13.72 33.99 -19.23
CA GLN A 318 -14.02 35.43 -19.17
C GLN A 318 -13.12 36.19 -20.15
N PRO A 319 -13.67 36.82 -21.22
CA PRO A 319 -12.86 37.62 -22.13
C PRO A 319 -12.26 38.81 -21.36
N LYS A 320 -10.95 39.01 -21.54
CA LYS A 320 -10.27 40.24 -21.09
C LYS A 320 -11.04 41.46 -21.56
N GLN A 321 -11.78 42.11 -20.66
CA GLN A 321 -12.35 43.40 -20.95
C GLN A 321 -11.24 44.42 -21.04
N GLU A 322 -11.09 45.01 -22.22
CA GLU A 322 -10.28 46.21 -22.43
C GLU A 322 -10.72 47.32 -21.48
N GLU A 323 -9.76 47.88 -20.74
CA GLU A 323 -9.94 49.10 -19.95
C GLU A 323 -10.35 50.27 -20.84
N LYS A 324 -11.62 50.68 -20.77
CA LYS A 324 -12.06 52.03 -21.17
C LYS A 324 -12.31 52.85 -19.93
N LYS A 325 -11.63 54.01 -19.88
CA LYS A 325 -11.68 55.07 -18.87
C LYS A 325 -13.10 55.53 -18.52
N PRO A 326 -13.32 56.02 -17.28
CA PRO A 326 -14.66 56.25 -16.76
C PRO A 326 -15.28 57.56 -17.21
N GLU A 327 -16.58 57.52 -17.56
CA GLU A 327 -17.46 58.66 -17.52
C GLU A 327 -18.46 58.55 -16.36
N GLU A 328 -18.48 59.58 -15.50
CA GLU A 328 -19.43 59.73 -14.43
C GLU A 328 -20.87 59.87 -14.94
N LYS A 329 -21.83 59.18 -14.35
CA LYS A 329 -23.15 59.74 -14.01
C LYS A 329 -24.04 58.81 -13.16
N LYS A 330 -24.37 59.36 -11.99
CA LYS A 330 -25.65 59.30 -11.24
C LYS A 330 -26.18 57.94 -10.68
N VAL A 331 -26.11 57.89 -9.39
CA VAL A 331 -26.81 57.07 -8.37
C VAL A 331 -28.33 56.95 -8.66
N LYS A 332 -28.86 55.74 -8.70
CA LYS A 332 -30.24 55.41 -8.32
C LYS A 332 -30.28 54.08 -7.57
N LYS A 333 -31.10 54.11 -6.48
CA LYS A 333 -31.25 53.15 -5.40
C LYS A 333 -31.50 51.70 -5.84
N ALA A 334 -30.88 50.77 -5.09
CA ALA A 334 -31.05 49.32 -5.18
C ALA A 334 -32.41 48.81 -4.68
N PRO A 335 -32.96 47.75 -5.25
CA PRO A 335 -33.92 46.88 -4.58
C PRO A 335 -33.25 45.60 -4.03
N LYS A 336 -33.80 45.15 -2.91
CA LYS A 336 -33.37 44.07 -2.04
C LYS A 336 -33.16 42.73 -2.78
N LYS A 337 -32.02 42.09 -2.61
CA LYS A 337 -31.75 40.71 -3.01
C LYS A 337 -32.65 39.73 -2.24
N LYS A 338 -33.44 38.97 -2.97
CA LYS A 338 -34.06 37.73 -2.53
C LYS A 338 -33.00 36.66 -2.44
N VAL A 339 -32.96 35.93 -1.31
CA VAL A 339 -32.22 34.72 -1.09
C VAL A 339 -32.64 33.68 -2.13
N GLN A 340 -31.73 33.25 -2.98
CA GLN A 340 -31.96 32.10 -3.86
C GLN A 340 -31.78 30.81 -3.06
N LYS A 341 -32.88 30.09 -2.98
CA LYS A 341 -33.07 28.73 -2.46
C LYS A 341 -32.20 27.75 -3.27
N GLN A 342 -31.49 26.88 -2.59
CA GLN A 342 -30.86 25.69 -3.21
C GLN A 342 -31.89 24.98 -4.11
N GLU A 343 -31.53 24.77 -5.35
CA GLU A 343 -32.30 23.92 -6.26
C GLU A 343 -32.18 22.47 -5.79
N SER A 344 -33.25 21.98 -5.20
CA SER A 344 -33.52 20.57 -5.04
C SER A 344 -33.72 19.94 -6.42
N ILE A 345 -32.99 18.87 -6.72
CA ILE A 345 -33.22 18.02 -7.90
C ILE A 345 -34.69 17.61 -7.90
N PRO A 346 -35.43 17.81 -9.01
CA PRO A 346 -36.86 17.55 -9.04
C PRO A 346 -37.16 16.08 -8.78
N GLN A 347 -37.90 15.76 -7.75
CA GLN A 347 -38.58 14.50 -7.56
C GLN A 347 -39.79 14.43 -8.49
N GLN A 348 -39.56 14.22 -9.79
CA GLN A 348 -40.65 13.81 -10.69
C GLN A 348 -40.69 12.27 -10.67
N PRO A 349 -41.88 11.68 -10.58
CA PRO A 349 -42.03 10.23 -10.72
C PRO A 349 -41.62 9.83 -12.13
N VAL A 350 -40.52 9.09 -12.25
CA VAL A 350 -40.01 8.59 -13.53
C VAL A 350 -41.01 7.60 -14.10
N LYS A 351 -41.53 7.85 -15.30
CA LYS A 351 -42.53 6.99 -15.94
C LYS A 351 -41.85 5.79 -16.62
N THR A 352 -42.56 4.66 -16.63
CA THR A 352 -42.15 3.47 -17.38
C THR A 352 -41.99 3.77 -18.88
N GLY A 353 -40.85 3.32 -19.47
CA GLY A 353 -40.51 3.56 -20.86
C GLY A 353 -39.80 4.90 -21.11
N GLU A 354 -39.63 5.72 -20.09
CA GLU A 354 -38.93 7.00 -20.18
C GLU A 354 -37.40 6.79 -20.36
N LYS A 355 -36.84 7.46 -21.37
CA LYS A 355 -35.40 7.57 -21.57
C LYS A 355 -34.83 8.51 -20.51
N LEU A 356 -33.83 8.07 -19.77
CA LEU A 356 -33.09 8.94 -18.88
C LEU A 356 -32.21 9.91 -19.69
N PRO A 357 -32.00 11.15 -19.22
CA PRO A 357 -31.19 12.14 -19.93
C PRO A 357 -29.69 11.80 -19.97
N ASN A 358 -29.30 10.73 -19.28
CA ASN A 358 -27.91 10.30 -19.15
C ASN A 358 -27.52 9.43 -20.35
N GLU A 359 -26.36 9.68 -20.94
CA GLU A 359 -25.77 8.92 -22.04
C GLU A 359 -24.27 8.71 -21.79
N VAL A 360 -23.73 7.60 -22.30
CA VAL A 360 -22.29 7.31 -22.22
C VAL A 360 -21.76 7.15 -23.63
N HIS A 361 -20.74 7.95 -23.99
CA HIS A 361 -20.11 7.91 -25.32
C HIS A 361 -18.77 7.16 -25.27
N PHE A 362 -18.39 6.55 -26.41
CA PHE A 362 -17.20 5.71 -26.53
C PHE A 362 -16.34 6.11 -27.72
N MET A 363 -15.05 5.84 -27.59
CA MET A 363 -14.10 5.94 -28.70
C MET A 363 -14.30 4.77 -29.68
N HIS A 364 -13.76 4.92 -30.90
CA HIS A 364 -13.82 3.89 -31.92
C HIS A 364 -13.22 2.57 -31.42
N GLU A 365 -13.93 1.47 -31.66
CA GLU A 365 -13.56 0.10 -31.26
C GLU A 365 -13.15 -0.04 -29.77
N SER A 366 -13.76 0.76 -28.88
CA SER A 366 -13.47 0.78 -27.47
C SER A 366 -14.73 0.59 -26.63
N ASP A 367 -14.59 -0.09 -25.50
CA ASP A 367 -15.55 -0.23 -24.42
C ASP A 367 -15.08 0.48 -23.14
N TYR A 368 -13.97 1.23 -23.23
CA TYR A 368 -13.42 1.99 -22.12
C TYR A 368 -14.33 3.16 -21.76
N ILE A 369 -14.75 3.23 -20.51
CA ILE A 369 -15.55 4.30 -19.93
C ILE A 369 -14.59 5.36 -19.39
N ALA A 370 -14.48 6.47 -20.11
CA ALA A 370 -13.58 7.57 -19.71
C ALA A 370 -14.13 8.35 -18.50
N ASP A 371 -15.46 8.48 -18.42
CA ASP A 371 -16.15 9.17 -17.32
C ASP A 371 -17.38 8.35 -16.88
N PRO A 372 -17.38 7.75 -15.68
CA PRO A 372 -18.51 6.98 -15.17
C PRO A 372 -19.65 7.82 -14.56
N VAL A 373 -19.51 9.14 -14.47
CA VAL A 373 -20.44 10.04 -13.75
C VAL A 373 -21.90 9.87 -14.20
N GLU A 374 -22.14 9.73 -15.51
CA GLU A 374 -23.50 9.56 -16.01
C GLU A 374 -24.10 8.20 -15.61
N ILE A 375 -23.28 7.16 -15.51
CA ILE A 375 -23.70 5.83 -15.02
C ILE A 375 -23.97 5.87 -13.52
N GLU A 376 -23.16 6.59 -12.77
CA GLU A 376 -23.31 6.75 -11.32
C GLU A 376 -24.59 7.52 -10.96
N LYS A 377 -24.97 8.53 -11.74
CA LYS A 377 -26.25 9.21 -11.59
C LYS A 377 -27.42 8.26 -11.82
N VAL A 378 -27.35 7.41 -12.83
CA VAL A 378 -28.36 6.36 -13.07
C VAL A 378 -28.39 5.36 -11.93
N ALA A 379 -27.25 4.93 -11.43
CA ALA A 379 -27.16 4.04 -10.28
C ALA A 379 -27.82 4.66 -9.05
N LEU A 380 -27.58 5.94 -8.79
CA LEU A 380 -28.19 6.68 -7.68
C LEU A 380 -29.72 6.79 -7.81
N ILE A 381 -30.26 6.99 -9.02
CA ILE A 381 -31.71 6.97 -9.26
C ILE A 381 -32.27 5.56 -8.91
N LEU A 382 -31.60 4.52 -9.39
CA LEU A 382 -32.04 3.13 -9.19
C LEU A 382 -31.92 2.67 -7.73
N THR A 383 -30.87 3.06 -7.03
CA THR A 383 -30.67 2.68 -5.61
C THR A 383 -31.63 3.41 -4.68
N ARG A 384 -32.03 4.63 -5.01
CA ARG A 384 -33.09 5.37 -4.29
C ARG A 384 -34.50 4.87 -4.60
N ASN A 385 -34.69 4.20 -5.74
CA ASN A 385 -35.98 3.68 -6.21
C ASN A 385 -35.85 2.19 -6.50
N PHE A 386 -35.85 1.36 -5.48
CA PHE A 386 -35.59 -0.08 -5.57
C PHE A 386 -36.62 -0.88 -6.41
N MET A 387 -37.76 -0.30 -6.73
CA MET A 387 -38.75 -0.92 -7.63
C MET A 387 -38.46 -0.68 -9.12
N LEU A 388 -37.61 0.30 -9.47
CA LEU A 388 -37.30 0.60 -10.85
C LEU A 388 -36.27 -0.37 -11.40
N LYS A 389 -36.46 -0.79 -12.64
CA LYS A 389 -35.49 -1.54 -13.46
C LYS A 389 -34.99 -0.64 -14.58
N VAL A 390 -33.79 -0.91 -15.09
CA VAL A 390 -33.21 -0.17 -16.22
C VAL A 390 -32.94 -1.13 -17.38
N ARG A 391 -33.24 -0.68 -18.60
CA ARG A 391 -32.79 -1.27 -19.84
C ARG A 391 -31.67 -0.43 -20.41
N ILE A 392 -30.52 -1.03 -20.64
CA ILE A 392 -29.35 -0.46 -21.29
C ILE A 392 -29.48 -0.76 -22.79
N GLU A 393 -29.48 0.27 -23.63
CA GLU A 393 -29.43 0.13 -25.09
C GLU A 393 -28.07 0.59 -25.60
N ALA A 394 -27.34 -0.30 -26.29
CA ALA A 394 -25.98 -0.04 -26.73
C ALA A 394 -25.90 0.04 -28.25
N HIS A 395 -25.25 1.10 -28.72
CA HIS A 395 -25.13 1.47 -30.12
C HIS A 395 -23.68 1.45 -30.61
N THR A 396 -23.49 1.26 -31.91
CA THR A 396 -22.22 1.43 -32.63
C THR A 396 -22.43 2.45 -33.75
N ASP A 397 -21.35 2.99 -34.27
CA ASP A 397 -21.41 3.64 -35.57
C ASP A 397 -21.49 2.60 -36.70
N LYS A 398 -21.63 3.07 -37.94
CA LYS A 398 -21.79 2.21 -39.12
C LYS A 398 -20.52 1.47 -39.54
N HIS A 399 -19.36 1.85 -39.03
CA HIS A 399 -18.06 1.28 -39.35
C HIS A 399 -17.58 0.26 -38.29
N GLU A 400 -18.24 0.23 -37.13
CA GLU A 400 -17.88 -0.69 -36.06
C GLU A 400 -18.61 -2.04 -36.13
N ASN A 401 -17.95 -3.09 -35.66
CA ASN A 401 -18.60 -4.37 -35.46
C ASN A 401 -19.62 -4.28 -34.28
N LYS A 402 -20.80 -4.86 -34.49
CA LYS A 402 -21.87 -4.95 -33.48
C LYS A 402 -21.39 -5.54 -32.14
N ALA A 403 -20.31 -6.32 -32.13
CA ALA A 403 -19.71 -6.87 -30.91
C ALA A 403 -19.23 -5.79 -29.93
N PHE A 404 -18.89 -4.58 -30.40
CA PHE A 404 -18.54 -3.46 -29.52
C PHE A 404 -19.72 -2.94 -28.72
N ALA A 405 -20.93 -2.97 -29.30
CA ALA A 405 -22.13 -2.62 -28.52
C ALA A 405 -22.32 -3.59 -27.33
N GLN A 406 -22.07 -4.91 -27.53
CA GLN A 406 -22.15 -5.87 -26.44
C GLN A 406 -21.08 -5.62 -25.35
N LYS A 407 -19.85 -5.30 -25.74
CA LYS A 407 -18.76 -5.00 -24.80
C LYS A 407 -19.09 -3.73 -23.98
N ARG A 408 -19.55 -2.65 -24.65
CA ARG A 408 -19.99 -1.39 -24.00
C ARG A 408 -21.12 -1.62 -23.00
N ALA A 409 -22.14 -2.36 -23.41
CA ALA A 409 -23.26 -2.70 -22.51
C ALA A 409 -22.79 -3.48 -21.27
N ASN A 410 -21.85 -4.43 -21.44
CA ASN A 410 -21.29 -5.17 -20.33
C ASN A 410 -20.45 -4.29 -19.40
N ALA A 411 -19.64 -3.38 -19.95
CA ALA A 411 -18.85 -2.43 -19.17
C ALA A 411 -19.77 -1.50 -18.33
N VAL A 412 -20.80 -0.92 -18.95
CA VAL A 412 -21.77 -0.09 -18.23
C VAL A 412 -22.55 -0.87 -17.17
N LYS A 413 -22.97 -2.10 -17.48
CA LYS A 413 -23.63 -2.99 -16.52
C LYS A 413 -22.73 -3.27 -15.31
N ALA A 414 -21.45 -3.52 -15.53
CA ALA A 414 -20.49 -3.76 -14.45
C ALA A 414 -20.36 -2.54 -13.51
N VAL A 415 -20.35 -1.32 -14.07
CA VAL A 415 -20.31 -0.08 -13.26
C VAL A 415 -21.60 0.11 -12.47
N LEU A 416 -22.77 -0.16 -13.04
CA LEU A 416 -24.05 -0.10 -12.30
C LEU A 416 -24.08 -1.07 -11.12
N ILE A 417 -23.61 -2.32 -11.34
CA ILE A 417 -23.54 -3.34 -10.27
C ILE A 417 -22.55 -2.91 -9.18
N LYS A 418 -21.37 -2.39 -9.56
CA LYS A 418 -20.37 -1.84 -8.63
C LYS A 418 -20.97 -0.73 -7.75
N ASN A 419 -21.89 0.05 -8.29
CA ASN A 419 -22.61 1.13 -7.58
C ASN A 419 -23.91 0.68 -6.90
N GLY A 420 -24.05 -0.62 -6.62
CA GLY A 420 -25.12 -1.18 -5.77
C GLY A 420 -26.43 -1.50 -6.48
N VAL A 421 -26.48 -1.50 -7.81
CA VAL A 421 -27.67 -1.92 -8.56
C VAL A 421 -27.66 -3.44 -8.75
N GLU A 422 -28.70 -4.12 -8.32
CA GLU A 422 -28.81 -5.58 -8.47
C GLU A 422 -28.85 -6.00 -9.95
N ALA A 423 -28.12 -7.06 -10.32
CA ALA A 423 -27.96 -7.53 -11.70
C ALA A 423 -29.28 -7.91 -12.38
N ASN A 424 -30.29 -8.40 -11.60
CA ASN A 424 -31.64 -8.75 -12.07
C ASN A 424 -32.49 -7.52 -12.46
N ARG A 425 -32.09 -6.33 -12.03
CA ARG A 425 -32.74 -5.06 -12.33
C ARG A 425 -32.19 -4.40 -13.60
N ILE A 426 -31.18 -5.00 -14.25
CA ILE A 426 -30.48 -4.46 -15.42
C ILE A 426 -30.74 -5.36 -16.62
N LYS A 427 -31.59 -4.93 -17.56
CA LYS A 427 -31.81 -5.56 -18.86
C LYS A 427 -30.86 -4.95 -19.89
N VAL A 428 -30.36 -5.75 -20.81
CA VAL A 428 -29.45 -5.29 -21.92
C VAL A 428 -30.11 -5.55 -23.25
N LYS A 429 -30.10 -4.53 -24.13
CA LYS A 429 -30.53 -4.62 -25.52
C LYS A 429 -29.45 -4.09 -26.43
N ILE A 430 -29.03 -4.89 -27.41
CA ILE A 430 -27.99 -4.53 -28.36
C ILE A 430 -28.63 -4.07 -29.65
N ILE A 431 -28.48 -2.77 -29.94
CA ILE A 431 -29.00 -2.11 -31.15
C ILE A 431 -27.95 -2.18 -32.26
N GLY A 432 -26.69 -1.89 -31.96
CA GLY A 432 -25.64 -1.71 -32.97
C GLY A 432 -25.85 -0.43 -33.78
N ALA A 433 -25.65 -0.47 -35.10
CA ALA A 433 -25.78 0.67 -36.00
C ALA A 433 -27.20 0.91 -36.53
N ALA A 434 -28.23 0.19 -36.01
CA ALA A 434 -29.57 0.23 -36.56
C ALA A 434 -30.32 1.56 -36.27
N GLU A 435 -29.98 2.25 -35.22
CA GLU A 435 -30.64 3.50 -34.79
C GLU A 435 -29.59 4.61 -34.61
N PRO A 436 -29.08 5.21 -35.71
CA PRO A 436 -28.10 6.28 -35.62
C PRO A 436 -28.77 7.61 -35.19
N VAL A 437 -28.09 8.37 -34.32
CA VAL A 437 -28.49 9.76 -33.96
C VAL A 437 -27.93 10.77 -34.97
N SER A 438 -26.82 10.45 -35.60
CA SER A 438 -26.22 11.25 -36.67
C SER A 438 -25.92 10.39 -37.88
N ASN A 439 -26.28 10.90 -39.05
CA ASN A 439 -26.05 10.25 -40.36
C ASN A 439 -24.76 10.73 -41.04
N GLY A 440 -24.02 11.65 -40.43
CA GLY A 440 -22.74 12.15 -40.95
C GLY A 440 -21.61 11.16 -40.89
N ASP A 441 -20.57 11.40 -41.72
CA ASP A 441 -19.36 10.57 -41.80
C ASP A 441 -18.16 11.18 -41.09
N THR A 442 -18.36 12.28 -40.34
CA THR A 442 -17.31 12.91 -39.57
C THR A 442 -17.10 12.19 -38.22
N GLU A 443 -15.90 12.21 -37.69
CA GLU A 443 -15.64 11.61 -36.37
C GLU A 443 -16.56 12.12 -35.25
N PRO A 444 -16.90 13.44 -35.18
CA PRO A 444 -17.89 13.95 -34.22
C PRO A 444 -19.29 13.34 -34.40
N ASP A 445 -19.70 12.99 -35.62
CA ASP A 445 -20.98 12.33 -35.89
C ASP A 445 -20.95 10.87 -35.47
N MET A 446 -19.85 10.19 -35.72
CA MET A 446 -19.66 8.79 -35.34
C MET A 446 -19.59 8.64 -33.82
N VAL A 447 -18.93 9.55 -33.09
CA VAL A 447 -18.91 9.57 -31.61
C VAL A 447 -20.33 9.63 -31.04
N LYS A 448 -21.25 10.42 -31.63
CA LYS A 448 -22.65 10.47 -31.18
C LYS A 448 -23.36 9.13 -31.32
N ASN A 449 -22.98 8.32 -32.32
CA ASN A 449 -23.57 7.01 -32.55
C ASN A 449 -22.96 5.92 -31.62
N ARG A 450 -21.72 6.07 -31.21
CA ARG A 450 -21.05 5.17 -30.27
C ARG A 450 -21.45 5.46 -28.83
N ARG A 451 -22.68 5.12 -28.45
CA ARG A 451 -23.27 5.48 -27.18
C ARG A 451 -23.98 4.32 -26.48
N VAL A 452 -24.22 4.50 -25.20
CA VAL A 452 -25.11 3.68 -24.38
C VAL A 452 -26.17 4.57 -23.74
N GLU A 453 -27.42 4.21 -23.89
CA GLU A 453 -28.60 4.90 -23.37
C GLU A 453 -29.28 4.08 -22.28
N PHE A 454 -30.05 4.78 -21.41
CA PHE A 454 -30.74 4.17 -20.29
C PHE A 454 -32.24 4.44 -20.36
N PHE A 455 -33.04 3.39 -20.22
CA PHE A 455 -34.50 3.47 -20.21
C PHE A 455 -35.04 2.85 -18.93
N VAL A 456 -35.96 3.53 -18.27
CA VAL A 456 -36.66 2.98 -17.11
C VAL A 456 -37.68 1.96 -17.59
N VAL A 457 -37.67 0.78 -17.00
CA VAL A 457 -38.64 -0.29 -17.28
C VAL A 457 -39.26 -0.77 -15.99
N THR A 458 -40.54 -1.11 -16.01
CA THR A 458 -41.20 -1.94 -15.03
C THR A 458 -41.36 -3.34 -15.60
N ASP A 459 -41.65 -4.31 -14.80
CA ASP A 459 -41.90 -5.70 -15.26
C ASP A 459 -42.95 -5.78 -16.32
#